data_bd19313f573a36541aeffbb89ac1f08f
#
_entry.id   bd19313f573a36541aeffbb89ac1f08f
#
_cell.length_a   1.000
_cell.length_b   1.000
_cell.length_c   1.000
_cell.angle_alpha   90.00
_cell.angle_beta   90.00
_cell.angle_gamma   90.00
#
_symmetry.space_group_name_H-M   'P 1'
#
loop_
_entity.id
_entity.type
_entity.pdbx_description
1 polymer ?
#
loop_
_entity_poly.entity_id
_entity_poly.type
_entity_poly.pdbx_seq_one_letter_code
_entity_poly.pdbx_strand_id
1 'polypeptide(L)' 'MTEEKLEQATAYLSGVRGAEVALKRLGKYIPHETPLGIAIGADQINITDNELEEQIVKLATDYYQKKKAECQQKFDEL' A
#
# COMPACT_ATOMS: atom_id res chain seq x y z
N MET A 1 18.64 15.73 17.50
CA MET A 1 18.33 15.29 16.12
C MET A 1 18.56 16.46 15.17
N THR A 2 19.26 16.25 14.07
CA THR A 2 19.46 17.30 13.07
C THR A 2 18.16 17.53 12.29
N GLU A 3 18.03 18.68 11.66
CA GLU A 3 16.88 18.99 10.80
C GLU A 3 16.73 17.96 9.66
N GLU A 4 17.85 17.56 9.06
CA GLU A 4 17.89 16.54 8.01
C GLU A 4 17.36 15.19 8.50
N LYS A 5 17.77 14.75 9.70
CA LYS A 5 17.28 13.50 10.29
C LYS A 5 15.80 13.58 10.64
N LEU A 6 15.34 14.76 11.07
CA LEU A 6 13.92 14.96 11.36
C LEU A 6 13.08 14.84 10.08
N GLU A 7 13.55 15.41 8.98
CA GLU A 7 12.88 15.27 7.67
C GLU A 7 12.83 13.82 7.21
N GLN A 8 13.92 13.08 7.35
CA GLN A 8 13.98 11.67 7.03
C GLN A 8 13.03 10.85 7.90
N ALA A 9 13.02 11.11 9.21
CA ALA A 9 12.12 10.42 10.14
C ALA A 9 10.66 10.64 9.75
N THR A 10 10.29 11.88 9.42
CA THR A 10 8.94 12.22 8.98
C THR A 10 8.56 11.49 7.70
N ALA A 11 9.48 11.42 6.73
CA ALA A 11 9.26 10.71 5.47
C ALA A 11 9.04 9.20 5.69
N TYR A 12 9.86 8.58 6.54
CA TYR A 12 9.72 7.15 6.82
C TYR A 12 8.43 6.83 7.57
N LEU A 13 8.06 7.64 8.57
CA LEU A 13 6.78 7.48 9.28
C LEU A 13 5.59 7.67 8.35
N SER A 14 5.66 8.64 7.45
CA SER A 14 4.63 8.85 6.43
C SER A 14 4.50 7.62 5.53
N GLY A 15 5.61 7.00 5.15
CA GLY A 15 5.63 5.76 4.37
C GLY A 15 4.96 4.61 5.12
N VAL A 16 5.24 4.45 6.41
CA VAL A 16 4.62 3.42 7.27
C VAL A 16 3.11 3.64 7.34
N ARG A 17 2.67 4.87 7.65
CA ARG A 17 1.24 5.20 7.77
C ARG A 17 0.50 5.03 6.46
N GLY A 18 1.09 5.44 5.35
CA GLY A 18 0.51 5.25 4.03
C GLY A 18 0.32 3.78 3.68
N ALA A 19 1.32 2.95 3.99
CA ALA A 19 1.23 1.50 3.80
C ALA A 19 0.15 0.87 4.70
N GLU A 20 0.05 1.30 5.96
CA GLU A 20 -0.99 0.81 6.87
C GLU A 20 -2.39 1.13 6.36
N VAL A 21 -2.61 2.34 5.85
CA VAL A 21 -3.90 2.74 5.27
C VAL A 21 -4.23 1.88 4.05
N ALA A 22 -3.26 1.66 3.16
CA ALA A 22 -3.44 0.82 1.99
C ALA A 22 -3.78 -0.61 2.36
N LEU A 23 -3.05 -1.19 3.33
CA LEU A 23 -3.30 -2.55 3.81
C LEU A 23 -4.69 -2.69 4.45
N LYS A 24 -5.13 -1.68 5.20
CA LYS A 24 -6.47 -1.66 5.78
C LYS A 24 -7.54 -1.67 4.69
N ARG A 25 -7.35 -0.88 3.63
CA ARG A 25 -8.28 -0.86 2.50
C ARG A 25 -8.28 -2.17 1.72
N LEU A 26 -7.10 -2.75 1.49
CA LEU A 26 -6.97 -4.06 0.85
C LEU A 26 -7.63 -5.17 1.67
N GLY A 27 -7.56 -5.08 3.00
CA GLY A 27 -8.22 -6.03 3.90
C GLY A 27 -9.74 -6.03 3.83
N LYS A 28 -10.35 -5.00 3.22
CA LYS A 28 -11.79 -4.96 3.01
C LYS A 28 -12.23 -5.71 1.75
N TYR A 29 -11.28 -6.14 0.92
CA TYR A 29 -11.59 -6.91 -0.29
C TYR A 29 -12.09 -8.30 0.08
N ILE A 30 -13.25 -8.66 -0.46
CA ILE A 30 -13.84 -9.99 -0.32
C ILE A 30 -13.89 -10.61 -1.71
N PRO A 31 -13.21 -11.75 -1.95
CA PRO A 31 -13.20 -12.39 -3.26
C PRO A 31 -14.62 -12.61 -3.79
N HIS A 32 -14.83 -12.25 -5.04
CA HIS A 32 -16.10 -12.39 -5.77
C HIS A 32 -17.26 -11.51 -5.29
N GLU A 33 -17.06 -10.70 -4.24
CA GLU A 33 -18.11 -9.82 -3.71
C GLU A 33 -17.74 -8.34 -3.85
N THR A 34 -16.47 -7.98 -3.58
CA THR A 34 -16.02 -6.59 -3.65
C THR A 34 -15.58 -6.24 -5.07
N PRO A 35 -16.22 -5.25 -5.72
CA PRO A 35 -15.77 -4.81 -7.04
C PRO A 35 -14.35 -4.25 -6.99
N LEU A 36 -13.53 -4.60 -7.97
CA LEU A 36 -12.18 -4.09 -8.13
C LEU A 36 -12.07 -3.31 -9.43
N GLY A 37 -11.46 -2.15 -9.38
CA GLY A 37 -11.24 -1.32 -10.55
C GLY A 37 -9.87 -0.69 -10.54
N ILE A 38 -9.37 -0.34 -11.72
CA ILE A 38 -8.12 0.40 -11.90
C ILE A 38 -8.47 1.74 -12.52
N ALA A 39 -8.09 2.82 -11.85
CA ALA A 39 -8.30 4.18 -12.34
C ALA A 39 -7.06 4.64 -13.11
N ILE A 40 -7.27 5.13 -14.33
CA ILE A 40 -6.21 5.71 -15.15
C ILE A 40 -6.69 7.10 -15.58
N GLY A 41 -6.17 8.15 -14.91
CA GLY A 41 -6.68 9.50 -15.12
C GLY A 41 -8.17 9.58 -14.79
N ALA A 42 -8.99 10.01 -15.75
CA ALA A 42 -10.44 10.07 -15.61
C ALA A 42 -11.14 8.76 -15.98
N ASP A 43 -10.39 7.79 -16.51
CA ASP A 43 -10.94 6.50 -16.95
C ASP A 43 -10.81 5.46 -15.85
N GLN A 44 -11.72 4.50 -15.87
CA GLN A 44 -11.70 3.37 -14.94
C GLN A 44 -11.90 2.06 -15.69
N ILE A 45 -11.08 1.07 -15.35
CA ILE A 45 -11.18 -0.28 -15.88
C ILE A 45 -11.75 -1.17 -14.77
N ASN A 46 -12.89 -1.77 -15.00
CA ASN A 46 -13.47 -2.72 -14.06
C ASN A 46 -12.87 -4.11 -14.29
N ILE A 47 -12.35 -4.71 -13.23
CA ILE A 47 -11.77 -6.04 -13.29
C ILE A 47 -12.88 -7.05 -13.01
N THR A 48 -13.17 -7.90 -14.00
CA THR A 48 -14.20 -8.93 -13.89
C THR A 48 -13.64 -10.35 -13.84
N ASP A 49 -12.35 -10.52 -14.12
CA ASP A 49 -11.65 -11.79 -14.05
C ASP A 49 -11.21 -12.06 -12.63
N ASN A 50 -11.73 -13.12 -12.00
CA ASN A 50 -11.47 -13.45 -10.61
C ASN A 50 -10.01 -13.79 -10.34
N GLU A 51 -9.35 -14.47 -11.28
CA GLU A 51 -7.93 -14.80 -11.15
C GLU A 51 -7.07 -13.56 -11.17
N LEU A 52 -7.37 -12.61 -12.06
CA LEU A 52 -6.67 -11.32 -12.13
C LEU A 52 -6.91 -10.50 -10.86
N GLU A 53 -8.13 -10.46 -10.33
CA GLU A 53 -8.43 -9.76 -9.07
C GLU A 53 -7.56 -10.29 -7.94
N GLU A 54 -7.48 -11.60 -7.76
CA GLU A 54 -6.69 -12.22 -6.71
C GLU A 54 -5.21 -11.91 -6.86
N GLN A 55 -4.69 -11.93 -8.07
CA GLN A 55 -3.28 -11.59 -8.35
C GLN A 55 -2.98 -10.13 -8.03
N ILE A 56 -3.87 -9.21 -8.40
CA ILE A 56 -3.69 -7.78 -8.14
C ILE A 56 -3.71 -7.51 -6.63
N VAL A 57 -4.67 -8.05 -5.91
CA VAL A 57 -4.78 -7.86 -4.46
C VAL A 57 -3.58 -8.45 -3.73
N LYS A 58 -3.14 -9.64 -4.12
CA LYS A 58 -1.95 -10.27 -3.55
C LYS A 58 -0.69 -9.43 -3.80
N LEU A 59 -0.48 -9.00 -5.03
CA LEU A 59 0.67 -8.19 -5.40
C LEU A 59 0.69 -6.88 -4.62
N ALA A 60 -0.45 -6.20 -4.52
CA ALA A 60 -0.56 -4.95 -3.77
C ALA A 60 -0.33 -5.17 -2.27
N THR A 61 -0.90 -6.22 -1.70
CA THR A 61 -0.72 -6.58 -0.28
C THR A 61 0.75 -6.84 0.03
N ASP A 62 1.42 -7.67 -0.78
CA ASP A 62 2.83 -7.99 -0.59
C ASP A 62 3.71 -6.73 -0.72
N TYR A 63 3.41 -5.88 -1.69
CA TYR A 63 4.13 -4.62 -1.88
C TYR A 63 4.04 -3.71 -0.64
N TYR A 64 2.84 -3.49 -0.12
CA TYR A 64 2.65 -2.59 1.01
C TYR A 64 3.17 -3.17 2.33
N GLN A 65 3.12 -4.49 2.52
CA GLN A 65 3.74 -5.14 3.67
C GLN A 65 5.26 -4.93 3.66
N LYS A 66 5.88 -5.12 2.50
CA LYS A 66 7.32 -4.90 2.32
C LYS A 66 7.68 -3.44 2.51
N LYS A 67 6.91 -2.53 1.93
CA LYS A 67 7.11 -1.08 2.06
C LYS A 67 7.04 -0.63 3.51
N LYS A 68 6.05 -1.10 4.24
CA LYS A 68 5.89 -0.81 5.67
C LYS A 68 7.11 -1.28 6.46
N ALA A 69 7.55 -2.52 6.24
CA ALA A 69 8.71 -3.09 6.94
C ALA A 69 10.00 -2.32 6.63
N GLU A 70 10.24 -1.97 5.37
CA GLU A 70 11.41 -1.21 4.94
C GLU A 70 11.43 0.19 5.55
N CYS A 71 10.32 0.91 5.53
CA CYS A 71 10.23 2.24 6.11
C CYS A 71 10.40 2.21 7.62
N GLN A 72 9.82 1.22 8.30
CA GLN A 72 9.97 1.04 9.74
C GLN A 72 11.42 0.77 10.11
N GLN A 73 12.09 -0.12 9.37
CA GLN A 73 13.50 -0.43 9.59
C GLN A 73 14.38 0.81 9.42
N LYS A 74 14.17 1.58 8.38
CA LYS A 74 14.94 2.80 8.13
C LYS A 74 14.71 3.84 9.22
N PHE A 75 13.48 3.96 9.71
CA PHE A 75 13.17 4.82 10.84
C PHE A 75 13.91 4.38 12.10
N ASP A 76 13.91 3.09 12.39
CA ASP A 76 14.56 2.53 13.58
C ASP A 76 16.08 2.68 13.53
N GLU A 77 16.68 2.78 12.35
CA GLU A 77 18.12 2.96 12.14
C GLU A 77 18.56 4.43 12.25
N LEU A 78 17.66 5.38 12.33
CA LEU A 78 18.01 6.79 12.54
C LEU A 78 18.53 7.03 13.99
#